data_57f972e28485edca12f54eddedb91665
#
_entry.id   57f972e28485edca12f54eddedb91665
#
_cell.length_a   1.000
_cell.length_b   1.000
_cell.length_c   1.000
_cell.angle_alpha   90.00
_cell.angle_beta   90.00
_cell.angle_gamma   90.00
#
_symmetry.space_group_name_H-M   'P 1'
#
loop_
_entity.id
_entity.type
_entity.pdbx_description
1 polymer ?
#
loop_
_entity_poly.entity_id
_entity_poly.type
_entity_poly.pdbx_seq_one_letter_code
_entity_poly.pdbx_strand_id
1 'polypeptide(L)'
;MTSPTAPRRVVWRSAGLRLAAQFGFIVLLSMLAALALVYIQVSVVLHKNVERRLQQAQQYIVAVYESVSAEAAAQSVARQMADGKDTDAELYLLTHPDGTLYAGNLTVDALASLQNDTSAQVKLPRGDEMINARVLVHRFPDNAQLVVGHSLMELDDVESLVASASVFSGLFALLLAAASAWFFRRELGRSVGAVHQTIEHIRGGELQARVPLLTSGDDEFAQLEQDFNHMLDHIEQLMSGVRHVSDTIAH
;
A
#
# COMPACT_ATOMS: atom_id res chain seq x y z
N MET A 1 21.91 -15.26 -51.42
CA MET A 1 22.63 -15.02 -50.15
C MET A 1 21.58 -14.62 -49.11
N THR A 2 21.05 -15.58 -48.42
CA THR A 2 20.02 -15.38 -47.39
C THR A 2 20.71 -15.54 -46.04
N SER A 3 20.78 -14.44 -45.27
CA SER A 3 21.31 -14.42 -43.93
C SER A 3 20.39 -15.22 -42.99
N PRO A 4 20.91 -16.12 -42.15
CA PRO A 4 20.09 -16.81 -41.19
C PRO A 4 19.77 -15.85 -40.00
N THR A 5 18.50 -15.55 -39.83
CA THR A 5 17.96 -14.92 -38.64
C THR A 5 18.17 -15.81 -37.41
N ALA A 6 19.03 -15.40 -36.50
CA ALA A 6 19.26 -16.10 -35.24
C ALA A 6 17.95 -16.12 -34.41
N PRO A 7 17.55 -17.26 -33.85
CA PRO A 7 16.35 -17.35 -33.02
C PRO A 7 16.56 -16.57 -31.73
N ARG A 8 15.71 -15.58 -31.50
CA ARG A 8 15.53 -14.90 -30.20
C ARG A 8 15.09 -15.96 -29.18
N ARG A 9 16.02 -16.62 -28.51
CA ARG A 9 15.72 -17.57 -27.45
C ARG A 9 15.17 -16.81 -26.25
N VAL A 10 13.97 -17.23 -25.91
CA VAL A 10 13.16 -16.80 -24.76
C VAL A 10 13.99 -16.84 -23.47
N VAL A 11 14.28 -15.69 -22.94
CA VAL A 11 15.18 -15.42 -21.80
C VAL A 11 14.57 -15.82 -20.44
N TRP A 12 13.39 -16.42 -20.42
CA TRP A 12 12.60 -16.76 -19.23
C TRP A 12 13.02 -18.05 -18.49
N ARG A 13 14.10 -18.72 -18.92
CA ARG A 13 14.49 -20.05 -18.41
C ARG A 13 15.64 -20.06 -17.40
N SER A 14 16.18 -18.92 -16.97
CA SER A 14 17.22 -18.91 -15.93
C SER A 14 16.60 -19.12 -14.55
N ALA A 15 17.07 -20.12 -13.80
CA ALA A 15 16.60 -20.41 -12.44
C ALA A 15 16.71 -19.18 -11.51
N GLY A 16 17.78 -18.40 -11.65
CA GLY A 16 17.99 -17.18 -10.88
C GLY A 16 16.91 -16.10 -11.14
N LEU A 17 16.45 -15.91 -12.40
CA LEU A 17 15.39 -14.98 -12.70
C LEU A 17 14.04 -15.39 -12.07
N ARG A 18 13.76 -16.68 -12.08
CA ARG A 18 12.55 -17.23 -11.43
C ARG A 18 12.59 -17.00 -9.93
N LEU A 19 13.74 -17.25 -9.29
CA LEU A 19 13.92 -17.03 -7.85
C LEU A 19 13.77 -15.55 -7.50
N ALA A 20 14.47 -14.66 -8.20
CA ALA A 20 14.35 -13.21 -8.00
C ALA A 20 12.92 -12.70 -8.21
N ALA A 21 12.22 -13.20 -9.24
CA ALA A 21 10.83 -12.85 -9.49
C ALA A 21 9.89 -13.36 -8.38
N GLN A 22 10.12 -14.57 -7.85
CA GLN A 22 9.34 -15.11 -6.73
C GLN A 22 9.54 -14.29 -5.45
N PHE A 23 10.78 -13.96 -5.09
CA PHE A 23 11.06 -13.10 -3.93
C PHE A 23 10.47 -11.71 -4.11
N GLY A 24 10.67 -11.08 -5.28
CA GLY A 24 10.09 -9.79 -5.59
C GLY A 24 8.56 -9.79 -5.50
N PHE A 25 7.91 -10.87 -5.97
CA PHE A 25 6.47 -11.04 -5.88
C PHE A 25 5.99 -11.18 -4.42
N ILE A 26 6.70 -11.97 -3.60
CA ILE A 26 6.36 -12.14 -2.18
C ILE A 26 6.48 -10.82 -1.43
N VAL A 27 7.57 -10.06 -1.66
CA VAL A 27 7.78 -8.75 -1.04
C VAL A 27 6.69 -7.76 -1.46
N LEU A 28 6.36 -7.72 -2.75
CA LEU A 28 5.29 -6.85 -3.27
C LEU A 28 3.94 -7.22 -2.67
N LEU A 29 3.61 -8.51 -2.62
CA LEU A 29 2.37 -8.99 -2.04
C LEU A 29 2.27 -8.66 -0.54
N SER A 30 3.36 -8.86 0.21
CA SER A 30 3.45 -8.48 1.63
C SER A 30 3.25 -6.99 1.85
N MET A 31 3.85 -6.15 1.01
CA MET A 31 3.70 -4.70 1.09
C MET A 31 2.27 -4.26 0.77
N LEU A 32 1.65 -4.82 -0.27
CA LEU A 32 0.25 -4.53 -0.61
C LEU A 32 -0.69 -4.96 0.50
N ALA A 33 -0.44 -6.13 1.11
CA ALA A 33 -1.23 -6.61 2.25
C ALA A 33 -1.09 -5.67 3.47
N ALA A 34 0.12 -5.19 3.77
CA ALA A 34 0.34 -4.23 4.85
C ALA A 34 -0.37 -2.89 4.60
N LEU A 35 -0.30 -2.35 3.38
CA LEU A 35 -1.01 -1.12 3.00
C LEU A 35 -2.52 -1.27 3.09
N ALA A 36 -3.06 -2.40 2.61
CA ALA A 36 -4.49 -2.70 2.72
C ALA A 36 -4.94 -2.80 4.19
N LEU A 37 -4.14 -3.42 5.04
CA LEU A 37 -4.43 -3.53 6.48
C LEU A 37 -4.43 -2.15 7.16
N VAL A 38 -3.47 -1.30 6.85
CA VAL A 38 -3.42 0.08 7.37
C VAL A 38 -4.66 0.86 6.92
N TYR A 39 -5.02 0.79 5.63
CA TYR A 39 -6.20 1.46 5.10
C TYR A 39 -7.48 1.01 5.82
N ILE A 40 -7.69 -0.29 5.98
CA ILE A 40 -8.85 -0.85 6.67
C ILE A 40 -8.89 -0.40 8.13
N GLN A 41 -7.76 -0.43 8.83
CA GLN A 41 -7.70 0.01 10.24
C GLN A 41 -8.01 1.50 10.38
N VAL A 42 -7.44 2.36 9.55
CA VAL A 42 -7.70 3.81 9.59
C VAL A 42 -9.18 4.09 9.34
N SER A 43 -9.76 3.52 8.27
CA SER A 43 -11.17 3.71 7.93
C SER A 43 -12.10 3.24 9.06
N VAL A 44 -11.86 2.04 9.60
CA VAL A 44 -12.69 1.51 10.72
C VAL A 44 -12.59 2.37 11.98
N VAL A 45 -11.39 2.85 12.33
CA VAL A 45 -11.20 3.69 13.53
C VAL A 45 -11.88 5.05 13.37
N LEU A 46 -11.72 5.68 12.21
CA LEU A 46 -12.35 6.97 11.91
C LEU A 46 -13.88 6.87 12.01
N HIS A 47 -14.49 5.91 11.34
CA HIS A 47 -15.94 5.72 11.37
C HIS A 47 -16.48 5.42 12.79
N LYS A 48 -15.79 4.58 13.56
CA LYS A 48 -16.18 4.28 14.94
C LYS A 48 -16.06 5.50 15.86
N ASN A 49 -15.09 6.36 15.66
CA ASN A 49 -14.92 7.55 16.48
C ASN A 49 -16.05 8.56 16.24
N VAL A 50 -16.46 8.77 14.99
CA VAL A 50 -17.61 9.61 14.66
C VAL A 50 -18.89 9.07 15.32
N GLU A 51 -19.16 7.79 15.18
CA GLU A 51 -20.34 7.16 15.77
C GLU A 51 -20.40 7.36 17.29
N ARG A 52 -19.29 7.15 18.00
CA ARG A 52 -19.21 7.36 19.45
C ARG A 52 -19.44 8.83 19.83
N ARG A 53 -18.87 9.77 19.09
CA ARG A 53 -19.07 11.22 19.34
C ARG A 53 -20.55 11.58 19.14
N LEU A 54 -21.19 11.12 18.09
CA LEU A 54 -22.61 11.36 17.83
C LEU A 54 -23.49 10.81 18.96
N GLN A 55 -23.24 9.58 19.39
CA GLN A 55 -23.99 8.95 20.48
C GLN A 55 -23.80 9.71 21.80
N GLN A 56 -22.58 10.13 22.13
CA GLN A 56 -22.29 10.90 23.34
C GLN A 56 -22.98 12.27 23.31
N ALA A 57 -22.90 12.99 22.20
CA ALA A 57 -23.56 14.28 22.04
C ALA A 57 -25.09 14.15 22.13
N GLN A 58 -25.66 13.15 21.45
CA GLN A 58 -27.10 12.87 21.52
C GLN A 58 -27.54 12.58 22.96
N GLN A 59 -26.87 11.61 23.63
CA GLN A 59 -27.23 11.23 25.01
C GLN A 59 -27.14 12.42 25.98
N TYR A 60 -26.12 13.27 25.83
CA TYR A 60 -26.00 14.45 26.65
C TYR A 60 -27.16 15.43 26.46
N ILE A 61 -27.51 15.74 25.19
CA ILE A 61 -28.57 16.70 24.88
C ILE A 61 -29.94 16.13 25.28
N VAL A 62 -30.20 14.82 25.04
CA VAL A 62 -31.41 14.12 25.47
C VAL A 62 -31.55 14.16 27.00
N ALA A 63 -30.48 13.87 27.72
CA ALA A 63 -30.52 13.92 29.21
C ALA A 63 -30.81 15.35 29.71
N VAL A 64 -30.27 16.39 29.10
CA VAL A 64 -30.59 17.78 29.47
C VAL A 64 -32.04 18.13 29.11
N TYR A 65 -32.55 17.69 27.97
CA TYR A 65 -33.93 17.92 27.57
C TYR A 65 -34.91 17.30 28.55
N GLU A 66 -34.71 16.03 28.95
CA GLU A 66 -35.59 15.29 29.81
C GLU A 66 -35.48 15.67 31.31
N SER A 67 -34.25 16.01 31.78
CA SER A 67 -34.02 16.26 33.20
C SER A 67 -34.12 17.74 33.62
N VAL A 68 -33.92 18.67 32.68
CA VAL A 68 -33.91 20.11 32.98
C VAL A 68 -35.02 20.84 32.24
N SER A 69 -34.85 21.07 30.95
CA SER A 69 -35.85 21.67 30.06
C SER A 69 -35.43 21.66 28.58
N ALA A 70 -36.38 21.85 27.69
CA ALA A 70 -36.13 22.05 26.26
C ALA A 70 -35.24 23.29 25.99
N GLU A 71 -35.45 24.35 26.78
CA GLU A 71 -34.66 25.59 26.67
C GLU A 71 -33.19 25.39 27.07
N ALA A 72 -32.92 24.62 28.12
CA ALA A 72 -31.55 24.26 28.51
C ALA A 72 -30.86 23.37 27.48
N ALA A 73 -31.60 22.49 26.83
CA ALA A 73 -31.11 21.67 25.73
C ALA A 73 -30.74 22.55 24.50
N ALA A 74 -31.62 23.49 24.13
CA ALA A 74 -31.35 24.46 23.06
C ALA A 74 -30.10 25.32 23.34
N GLN A 75 -29.93 25.79 24.57
CA GLN A 75 -28.73 26.53 24.97
C GLN A 75 -27.47 25.64 24.95
N SER A 76 -27.62 24.34 25.22
CA SER A 76 -26.51 23.38 25.14
C SER A 76 -26.09 23.16 23.69
N VAL A 77 -27.05 23.02 22.77
CA VAL A 77 -26.80 22.99 21.32
C VAL A 77 -26.09 24.26 20.87
N ALA A 78 -26.59 25.43 21.27
CA ALA A 78 -25.97 26.71 20.90
C ALA A 78 -24.54 26.85 21.43
N ARG A 79 -24.26 26.37 22.65
CA ARG A 79 -22.90 26.36 23.22
C ARG A 79 -21.96 25.43 22.50
N GLN A 80 -22.39 24.24 22.12
CA GLN A 80 -21.58 23.30 21.35
C GLN A 80 -21.25 23.86 19.98
N MET A 81 -22.20 24.53 19.33
CA MET A 81 -21.96 25.22 18.06
C MET A 81 -20.99 26.43 18.20
N ALA A 82 -20.94 27.07 19.38
CA ALA A 82 -20.09 28.24 19.65
C ALA A 82 -18.67 27.87 20.16
N ASP A 83 -18.41 26.61 20.46
CA ASP A 83 -17.15 26.13 21.07
C ASP A 83 -15.94 26.21 20.13
N GLY A 84 -16.14 26.49 18.87
CA GLY A 84 -15.08 26.79 17.90
C GLY A 84 -14.16 25.63 17.52
N LYS A 85 -14.37 24.44 18.13
CA LYS A 85 -13.66 23.22 17.80
C LYS A 85 -14.50 22.41 16.86
N ASP A 86 -14.23 22.36 15.61
CA ASP A 86 -14.99 21.57 14.61
C ASP A 86 -16.37 22.16 14.25
N THR A 87 -16.60 23.50 14.42
CA THR A 87 -17.88 24.18 14.14
C THR A 87 -18.38 23.91 12.70
N ASP A 88 -17.46 23.59 11.81
CA ASP A 88 -17.78 23.29 10.42
C ASP A 88 -18.16 21.82 10.18
N ALA A 89 -17.77 20.92 11.06
CA ALA A 89 -18.05 19.50 10.92
C ALA A 89 -19.31 19.06 11.70
N GLU A 90 -19.66 19.77 12.76
CA GLU A 90 -20.77 19.38 13.64
C GLU A 90 -22.11 19.96 13.15
N LEU A 91 -23.12 19.12 13.14
CA LEU A 91 -24.46 19.40 12.64
C LEU A 91 -25.46 19.13 13.75
N TYR A 92 -26.27 20.14 14.09
CA TYR A 92 -27.31 20.03 15.11
C TYR A 92 -28.63 20.56 14.58
N LEU A 93 -29.72 19.91 15.00
CA LEU A 93 -31.09 20.39 14.81
C LEU A 93 -31.91 19.96 16.01
N LEU A 94 -32.45 20.90 16.73
CA LEU A 94 -33.48 20.67 17.73
C LEU A 94 -34.75 21.39 17.30
N THR A 95 -35.89 20.67 17.25
CA THR A 95 -37.17 21.24 16.88
C THR A 95 -38.09 21.35 18.09
N HIS A 96 -39.05 22.25 18.01
CA HIS A 96 -40.21 22.28 18.87
C HIS A 96 -41.16 21.09 18.58
N PRO A 97 -42.09 20.78 19.45
CA PRO A 97 -43.16 19.78 19.19
C PRO A 97 -44.01 20.08 17.95
N ASP A 98 -44.11 21.33 17.54
CA ASP A 98 -44.81 21.77 16.34
C ASP A 98 -43.96 21.64 15.05
N GLY A 99 -42.71 21.16 15.17
CA GLY A 99 -41.78 20.98 14.06
C GLY A 99 -41.00 22.24 13.67
N THR A 100 -41.20 23.38 14.35
CA THR A 100 -40.39 24.57 14.11
C THR A 100 -39.01 24.47 14.68
N LEU A 101 -38.01 25.14 14.08
CA LEU A 101 -36.63 25.15 14.55
C LEU A 101 -36.51 25.84 15.91
N TYR A 102 -35.93 25.12 16.90
CA TYR A 102 -35.61 25.64 18.22
C TYR A 102 -34.15 26.10 18.28
N ALA A 103 -33.25 25.23 17.88
CA ALA A 103 -31.79 25.53 17.80
C ALA A 103 -31.13 24.60 16.78
N GLY A 104 -30.07 25.07 16.12
CA GLY A 104 -29.29 24.24 15.22
C GLY A 104 -28.83 24.98 13.96
N ASN A 105 -28.03 24.28 13.17
CA ASN A 105 -27.45 24.75 11.90
C ASN A 105 -27.95 23.93 10.69
N LEU A 106 -28.94 23.06 10.85
CA LEU A 106 -29.56 22.27 9.80
C LEU A 106 -30.97 22.77 9.47
N THR A 107 -31.40 22.51 8.24
CA THR A 107 -32.78 22.75 7.81
C THR A 107 -33.66 21.53 8.03
N VAL A 108 -34.91 21.75 8.44
CA VAL A 108 -35.85 20.69 8.85
C VAL A 108 -36.23 19.76 7.70
N ASP A 109 -36.30 20.27 6.47
CA ASP A 109 -36.89 19.57 5.32
C ASP A 109 -36.12 18.30 4.88
N ALA A 110 -34.82 18.24 5.12
CA ALA A 110 -34.00 17.11 4.68
C ALA A 110 -34.12 15.85 5.55
N LEU A 111 -34.69 15.96 6.76
CA LEU A 111 -34.63 14.95 7.80
C LEU A 111 -35.94 14.31 8.18
N ALA A 112 -37.07 14.79 7.60
CA ALA A 112 -38.42 14.31 7.88
C ALA A 112 -38.61 12.81 7.57
N SER A 113 -37.76 12.21 6.77
CA SER A 113 -37.82 10.80 6.35
C SER A 113 -37.00 9.84 7.20
N LEU A 114 -36.19 10.30 8.15
CA LEU A 114 -35.34 9.46 8.97
C LEU A 114 -36.07 8.80 10.14
N GLN A 115 -35.75 7.53 10.37
CA GLN A 115 -36.30 6.79 11.49
C GLN A 115 -35.62 7.19 12.80
N ASN A 116 -36.37 7.08 13.90
CA ASN A 116 -35.86 7.36 15.25
C ASN A 116 -34.69 6.44 15.63
N ASP A 117 -33.73 6.98 16.38
CA ASP A 117 -32.53 6.30 16.90
C ASP A 117 -31.71 5.54 15.85
N THR A 118 -31.85 5.90 14.58
CA THR A 118 -31.12 5.27 13.50
C THR A 118 -30.00 6.20 13.01
N SER A 119 -28.78 5.68 12.97
CA SER A 119 -27.66 6.34 12.32
C SER A 119 -27.80 6.18 10.81
N ALA A 120 -27.91 7.30 10.10
CA ALA A 120 -28.03 7.31 8.65
C ALA A 120 -26.97 8.20 8.03
N GLN A 121 -26.49 7.80 6.86
CA GLN A 121 -25.65 8.66 6.03
C GLN A 121 -26.55 9.38 5.03
N VAL A 122 -26.52 10.69 5.06
CA VAL A 122 -27.38 11.55 4.22
C VAL A 122 -26.52 12.61 3.54
N LYS A 123 -26.99 13.03 2.37
CA LYS A 123 -26.45 14.20 1.69
C LYS A 123 -27.26 15.42 2.10
N LEU A 124 -26.59 16.38 2.70
CA LEU A 124 -27.21 17.60 3.17
C LEU A 124 -26.70 18.79 2.39
N PRO A 125 -27.57 19.75 2.01
CA PRO A 125 -27.14 21.01 1.42
C PRO A 125 -26.51 21.89 2.49
N ARG A 126 -25.31 22.38 2.24
CA ARG A 126 -24.63 23.38 3.06
C ARG A 126 -24.16 24.53 2.17
N GLY A 127 -24.88 25.62 2.17
CA GLY A 127 -24.69 26.70 1.17
C GLY A 127 -24.94 26.15 -0.24
N ASP A 128 -23.96 26.31 -1.13
CA ASP A 128 -24.03 25.82 -2.53
C ASP A 128 -23.49 24.39 -2.71
N GLU A 129 -22.99 23.74 -1.66
CA GLU A 129 -22.38 22.40 -1.73
C GLU A 129 -23.23 21.35 -1.05
N MET A 130 -23.21 20.11 -1.60
CA MET A 130 -23.81 18.94 -0.99
C MET A 130 -22.75 18.19 -0.19
N ILE A 131 -22.91 18.15 1.14
CA ILE A 131 -22.00 17.45 2.03
C ILE A 131 -22.54 16.07 2.40
N ASN A 132 -21.66 15.07 2.45
CA ASN A 132 -21.98 13.80 3.06
C ASN A 132 -21.90 13.97 4.58
N ALA A 133 -22.98 13.64 5.28
CA ALA A 133 -23.01 13.69 6.72
C ALA A 133 -23.58 12.40 7.30
N ARG A 134 -23.06 12.00 8.45
CA ARG A 134 -23.66 10.96 9.27
C ARG A 134 -24.49 11.65 10.33
N VAL A 135 -25.76 11.27 10.43
CA VAL A 135 -26.73 11.85 11.38
C VAL A 135 -27.34 10.78 12.26
N LEU A 136 -27.65 11.16 13.48
CA LEU A 136 -28.36 10.35 14.45
C LEU A 136 -29.60 11.14 14.87
N VAL A 137 -30.81 10.52 14.79
CA VAL A 137 -32.07 11.17 15.04
C VAL A 137 -32.68 10.59 16.29
N HIS A 138 -33.09 11.46 17.22
CA HIS A 138 -33.87 11.09 18.39
C HIS A 138 -35.18 11.87 18.40
N ARG A 139 -36.29 11.18 18.62
CA ARG A 139 -37.63 11.80 18.72
C ARG A 139 -38.11 11.71 20.15
N PHE A 140 -38.43 12.85 20.74
CA PHE A 140 -39.00 12.92 22.08
C PHE A 140 -40.48 12.55 22.11
N PRO A 141 -41.04 12.16 23.29
CA PRO A 141 -42.43 11.80 23.43
C PRO A 141 -43.42 12.94 23.10
N ASP A 142 -42.99 14.18 23.22
CA ASP A 142 -43.75 15.38 22.89
C ASP A 142 -43.69 15.75 21.38
N ASN A 143 -43.13 14.89 20.55
CA ASN A 143 -42.94 15.05 19.11
C ASN A 143 -41.81 16.02 18.70
N ALA A 144 -41.07 16.60 19.65
CA ALA A 144 -39.81 17.29 19.31
C ALA A 144 -38.79 16.34 18.76
N GLN A 145 -37.88 16.82 17.94
CA GLN A 145 -36.82 16.01 17.31
C GLN A 145 -35.45 16.64 17.58
N LEU A 146 -34.51 15.77 17.96
CA LEU A 146 -33.08 16.11 18.03
C LEU A 146 -32.35 15.35 16.92
N VAL A 147 -31.61 16.07 16.11
CA VAL A 147 -30.67 15.50 15.15
C VAL A 147 -29.28 15.96 15.50
N VAL A 148 -28.39 15.01 15.65
CA VAL A 148 -26.96 15.25 15.82
C VAL A 148 -26.25 14.63 14.65
N GLY A 149 -25.43 15.39 13.96
CA GLY A 149 -24.70 14.97 12.77
C GLY A 149 -23.25 15.39 12.76
N HIS A 150 -22.50 14.74 11.92
CA HIS A 150 -21.10 15.09 11.64
C HIS A 150 -20.82 15.00 10.15
N SER A 151 -20.20 16.02 9.61
CA SER A 151 -19.77 16.04 8.21
C SER A 151 -18.68 15.00 7.99
N LEU A 152 -18.78 14.24 6.90
CA LEU A 152 -17.79 13.25 6.51
C LEU A 152 -16.74 13.81 5.57
N MET A 153 -16.77 15.12 5.24
CA MET A 153 -15.82 15.72 4.29
C MET A 153 -14.38 15.53 4.73
N GLU A 154 -14.08 15.80 6.01
CA GLU A 154 -12.72 15.61 6.54
C GLU A 154 -12.28 14.13 6.52
N LEU A 155 -13.23 13.22 6.72
CA LEU A 155 -12.96 11.78 6.64
C LEU A 155 -12.68 11.35 5.20
N ASP A 156 -13.49 11.83 4.26
CA ASP A 156 -13.32 11.57 2.82
C ASP A 156 -11.96 12.11 2.34
N ASP A 157 -11.52 13.26 2.83
CA ASP A 157 -10.21 13.85 2.53
C ASP A 157 -9.07 12.99 3.09
N VAL A 158 -9.16 12.54 4.35
CA VAL A 158 -8.15 11.65 4.96
C VAL A 158 -8.12 10.30 4.24
N GLU A 159 -9.27 9.71 3.93
CA GLU A 159 -9.33 8.46 3.18
C GLU A 159 -8.72 8.60 1.78
N SER A 160 -9.00 9.68 1.08
CA SER A 160 -8.43 9.97 -0.24
C SER A 160 -6.91 10.16 -0.18
N LEU A 161 -6.41 10.86 0.87
CA LEU A 161 -5.00 11.04 1.11
C LEU A 161 -4.28 9.70 1.37
N VAL A 162 -4.86 8.87 2.24
CA VAL A 162 -4.30 7.54 2.55
C VAL A 162 -4.34 6.63 1.31
N ALA A 163 -5.43 6.66 0.55
CA ALA A 163 -5.57 5.90 -0.68
C ALA A 163 -4.52 6.33 -1.72
N SER A 164 -4.37 7.63 -1.96
CA SER A 164 -3.38 8.16 -2.90
C SER A 164 -1.95 7.85 -2.46
N ALA A 165 -1.61 8.04 -1.17
CA ALA A 165 -0.31 7.68 -0.61
C ALA A 165 -0.02 6.19 -0.77
N SER A 166 -1.03 5.32 -0.60
CA SER A 166 -0.92 3.87 -0.80
C SER A 166 -0.64 3.52 -2.25
N VAL A 167 -1.31 4.16 -3.20
CA VAL A 167 -1.08 3.97 -4.64
C VAL A 167 0.33 4.40 -5.04
N PHE A 168 0.78 5.58 -4.60
CA PHE A 168 2.13 6.07 -4.88
C PHE A 168 3.21 5.16 -4.27
N SER A 169 3.02 4.72 -3.02
CA SER A 169 3.94 3.80 -2.35
C SER A 169 4.01 2.44 -3.06
N GLY A 170 2.88 1.91 -3.50
CA GLY A 170 2.80 0.67 -4.27
C GLY A 170 3.52 0.78 -5.63
N LEU A 171 3.32 1.90 -6.35
CA LEU A 171 3.99 2.16 -7.62
C LEU A 171 5.51 2.29 -7.43
N PHE A 172 5.94 3.01 -6.40
CA PHE A 172 7.36 3.15 -6.05
C PHE A 172 8.02 1.80 -5.71
N ALA A 173 7.34 0.97 -4.92
CA ALA A 173 7.81 -0.38 -4.63
C ALA A 173 7.93 -1.25 -5.88
N LEU A 174 6.98 -1.15 -6.81
CA LEU A 174 7.03 -1.86 -8.09
C LEU A 174 8.24 -1.42 -8.92
N LEU A 175 8.52 -0.12 -8.98
CA LEU A 175 9.69 0.42 -9.67
C LEU A 175 11.00 -0.07 -9.05
N LEU A 176 11.09 -0.07 -7.71
CA LEU A 176 12.26 -0.60 -7.00
C LEU A 176 12.44 -2.10 -7.25
N ALA A 177 11.37 -2.88 -7.23
CA ALA A 177 11.42 -4.31 -7.53
C ALA A 177 11.88 -4.56 -8.97
N ALA A 178 11.37 -3.80 -9.94
CA ALA A 178 11.79 -3.89 -11.33
C ALA A 178 13.26 -3.50 -11.53
N ALA A 179 13.70 -2.41 -10.89
CA ALA A 179 15.10 -1.97 -10.91
C ALA A 179 16.04 -3.01 -10.31
N SER A 180 15.68 -3.57 -9.15
CA SER A 180 16.44 -4.62 -8.48
C SER A 180 16.54 -5.88 -9.33
N ALA A 181 15.44 -6.32 -9.94
CA ALA A 181 15.43 -7.47 -10.85
C ALA A 181 16.28 -7.22 -12.10
N TRP A 182 16.26 -6.00 -12.64
CA TRP A 182 17.10 -5.61 -13.78
C TRP A 182 18.58 -5.62 -13.41
N PHE A 183 18.94 -5.04 -12.25
CA PHE A 183 20.33 -5.00 -11.75
C PHE A 183 20.85 -6.42 -11.50
N PHE A 184 20.08 -7.24 -10.77
CA PHE A 184 20.44 -8.62 -10.48
C PHE A 184 20.64 -9.46 -11.75
N ARG A 185 19.72 -9.30 -12.72
CA ARG A 185 19.86 -9.98 -14.03
C ARG A 185 21.12 -9.59 -14.77
N ARG A 186 21.48 -8.30 -14.71
CA ARG A 186 22.68 -7.80 -15.40
C ARG A 186 23.94 -8.38 -14.78
N GLU A 187 24.02 -8.42 -13.46
CA GLU A 187 25.18 -8.92 -12.73
C GLU A 187 25.35 -10.43 -12.88
N LEU A 188 24.30 -11.18 -12.59
CA LEU A 188 24.32 -12.64 -12.72
C LEU A 188 24.58 -13.08 -14.18
N GLY A 189 24.04 -12.33 -15.15
CA GLY A 189 24.25 -12.63 -16.57
C GLY A 189 25.70 -12.45 -17.02
N ARG A 190 26.42 -11.52 -16.41
CA ARG A 190 27.84 -11.27 -16.70
C ARG A 190 28.73 -12.41 -16.15
N SER A 191 28.56 -12.76 -14.87
CA SER A 191 29.38 -13.79 -14.23
C SER A 191 29.17 -15.17 -14.86
N VAL A 192 27.89 -15.57 -15.05
CA VAL A 192 27.57 -16.86 -15.69
C VAL A 192 28.00 -16.88 -17.17
N GLY A 193 27.88 -15.75 -17.88
CA GLY A 193 28.31 -15.61 -19.25
C GLY A 193 29.83 -15.79 -19.41
N ALA A 194 30.62 -15.21 -18.53
CA ALA A 194 32.07 -15.33 -18.51
C ALA A 194 32.53 -16.78 -18.30
N VAL A 195 31.93 -17.46 -17.33
CA VAL A 195 32.22 -18.90 -17.11
C VAL A 195 31.90 -19.73 -18.35
N HIS A 196 30.74 -19.50 -18.96
CA HIS A 196 30.33 -20.24 -20.17
C HIS A 196 31.27 -20.01 -21.35
N GLN A 197 31.69 -18.78 -21.59
CA GLN A 197 32.69 -18.47 -22.64
C GLN A 197 34.02 -19.16 -22.38
N THR A 198 34.55 -19.13 -21.15
CA THR A 198 35.78 -19.81 -20.78
C THR A 198 35.70 -21.32 -21.04
N ILE A 199 34.57 -21.96 -20.72
CA ILE A 199 34.33 -23.39 -20.99
C ILE A 199 34.41 -23.65 -22.52
N GLU A 200 33.80 -22.82 -23.37
CA GLU A 200 33.86 -23.01 -24.82
C GLU A 200 35.30 -22.84 -25.38
N HIS A 201 36.06 -21.90 -24.84
CA HIS A 201 37.49 -21.77 -25.21
C HIS A 201 38.31 -23.02 -24.84
N ILE A 202 38.08 -23.56 -23.66
CA ILE A 202 38.75 -24.79 -23.21
C ILE A 202 38.36 -25.99 -24.07
N ARG A 203 37.09 -26.12 -24.44
CA ARG A 203 36.60 -27.16 -25.37
C ARG A 203 37.23 -27.01 -26.75
N GLY A 204 37.56 -25.80 -27.18
CA GLY A 204 38.30 -25.49 -28.39
C GLY A 204 39.79 -25.82 -28.33
N GLY A 205 40.31 -26.27 -27.17
CA GLY A 205 41.72 -26.61 -26.98
C GLY A 205 42.56 -25.51 -26.35
N GLU A 206 42.00 -24.37 -26.01
CA GLU A 206 42.66 -23.25 -25.36
C GLU A 206 42.71 -23.44 -23.84
N LEU A 207 43.55 -24.36 -23.36
CA LEU A 207 43.64 -24.72 -21.94
C LEU A 207 44.12 -23.62 -21.01
N GLN A 208 44.70 -22.55 -21.59
CA GLN A 208 45.15 -21.37 -20.83
C GLN A 208 44.06 -20.32 -20.59
N ALA A 209 42.87 -20.50 -21.15
CA ALA A 209 41.75 -19.59 -20.89
C ALA A 209 41.34 -19.61 -19.40
N ARG A 210 41.12 -18.47 -18.83
CA ARG A 210 40.69 -18.28 -17.42
C ARG A 210 39.45 -17.41 -17.37
N VAL A 211 38.64 -17.65 -16.37
CA VAL A 211 37.47 -16.79 -16.09
C VAL A 211 37.97 -15.44 -15.60
N PRO A 212 37.58 -14.33 -16.26
CA PRO A 212 37.95 -13.00 -15.77
C PRO A 212 37.26 -12.76 -14.42
N LEU A 213 38.04 -12.28 -13.45
CA LEU A 213 37.49 -11.85 -12.15
C LEU A 213 36.69 -10.56 -12.37
N LEU A 214 35.40 -10.69 -12.58
CA LEU A 214 34.48 -9.57 -12.84
C LEU A 214 34.00 -8.90 -11.57
N THR A 215 34.06 -9.60 -10.45
CA THR A 215 33.60 -9.14 -9.15
C THR A 215 34.80 -8.67 -8.32
N SER A 216 34.84 -7.36 -8.04
CA SER A 216 35.88 -6.75 -7.17
C SER A 216 35.41 -6.82 -5.72
N GLY A 217 35.44 -7.96 -5.07
CA GLY A 217 35.07 -8.14 -3.69
C GLY A 217 35.24 -9.56 -3.17
N ASP A 218 35.18 -9.72 -1.85
CA ASP A 218 35.16 -10.99 -1.13
C ASP A 218 33.74 -11.60 -1.11
N ASP A 219 33.06 -11.63 -2.27
CA ASP A 219 31.73 -12.24 -2.35
C ASP A 219 31.81 -13.68 -2.84
N GLU A 220 30.72 -14.43 -2.67
CA GLU A 220 30.65 -15.85 -3.02
C GLU A 220 30.89 -16.10 -4.51
N PHE A 221 30.64 -15.12 -5.38
CA PHE A 221 30.90 -15.22 -6.81
C PHE A 221 32.38 -15.09 -7.12
N ALA A 222 33.08 -14.17 -6.46
CA ALA A 222 34.54 -14.03 -6.60
C ALA A 222 35.26 -15.30 -6.13
N GLN A 223 34.81 -15.91 -5.03
CA GLN A 223 35.32 -17.20 -4.57
C GLN A 223 35.09 -18.30 -5.60
N LEU A 224 33.88 -18.39 -6.16
CA LEU A 224 33.55 -19.36 -7.20
C LEU A 224 34.41 -19.19 -8.46
N GLU A 225 34.66 -17.95 -8.90
CA GLU A 225 35.54 -17.64 -10.03
C GLU A 225 37.00 -18.10 -9.76
N GLN A 226 37.50 -17.87 -8.54
CA GLN A 226 38.83 -18.32 -8.12
C GLN A 226 38.92 -19.86 -8.06
N ASP A 227 37.97 -20.52 -7.43
CA ASP A 227 37.95 -21.98 -7.33
C ASP A 227 37.89 -22.62 -8.72
N PHE A 228 37.12 -22.02 -9.63
CA PHE A 228 37.05 -22.48 -11.01
C PHE A 228 38.41 -22.33 -11.74
N ASN A 229 39.09 -21.18 -11.55
CA ASN A 229 40.40 -20.96 -12.13
C ASN A 229 41.45 -21.92 -11.55
N HIS A 230 41.42 -22.22 -10.25
CA HIS A 230 42.28 -23.23 -9.63
C HIS A 230 42.05 -24.63 -10.21
N MET A 231 40.79 -24.99 -10.47
CA MET A 231 40.48 -26.27 -11.13
C MET A 231 41.07 -26.32 -12.57
N LEU A 232 40.97 -25.22 -13.29
CA LEU A 232 41.56 -25.11 -14.64
C LEU A 232 43.07 -25.22 -14.64
N ASP A 233 43.76 -24.62 -13.66
CA ASP A 233 45.22 -24.77 -13.49
C ASP A 233 45.59 -26.23 -13.30
N HIS A 234 44.82 -26.96 -12.53
CA HIS A 234 45.07 -28.38 -12.30
C HIS A 234 44.86 -29.25 -13.56
N ILE A 235 43.83 -28.96 -14.33
CA ILE A 235 43.55 -29.60 -15.62
C ILE A 235 44.69 -29.33 -16.61
N GLU A 236 45.17 -28.11 -16.70
CA GLU A 236 46.29 -27.73 -17.59
C GLU A 236 47.58 -28.49 -17.21
N GLN A 237 47.89 -28.59 -15.90
CA GLN A 237 49.03 -29.36 -15.41
C GLN A 237 48.92 -30.87 -15.76
N LEU A 238 47.76 -31.46 -15.56
CA LEU A 238 47.52 -32.88 -15.90
C LEU A 238 47.68 -33.13 -17.40
N MET A 239 47.13 -32.26 -18.24
CA MET A 239 47.21 -32.40 -19.69
C MET A 239 48.65 -32.19 -20.22
N SER A 240 49.42 -31.25 -19.62
CA SER A 240 50.83 -31.05 -19.97
C SER A 240 51.68 -32.25 -19.59
N GLY A 241 51.39 -32.90 -18.43
CA GLY A 241 52.05 -34.14 -18.02
C GLY A 241 51.77 -35.28 -19.00
N VAL A 242 50.49 -35.44 -19.42
CA VAL A 242 50.13 -36.48 -20.42
C VAL A 242 50.85 -36.28 -21.75
N ARG A 243 50.93 -35.02 -22.23
CA ARG A 243 51.68 -34.69 -23.47
C ARG A 243 53.15 -35.04 -23.33
N HIS A 244 53.81 -34.67 -22.23
CA HIS A 244 55.20 -34.96 -21.99
C HIS A 244 55.49 -36.45 -21.97
N VAL A 245 54.66 -37.25 -21.34
CA VAL A 245 54.77 -38.71 -21.32
C VAL A 245 54.57 -39.31 -22.73
N SER A 246 53.56 -38.80 -23.48
CA SER A 246 53.33 -39.26 -24.86
C SER A 246 54.49 -38.95 -25.79
N ASP A 247 55.07 -37.75 -25.68
CA ASP A 247 56.23 -37.36 -26.47
C ASP A 247 57.50 -38.21 -26.12
N THR A 248 57.66 -38.57 -24.83
CA THR A 248 58.76 -39.43 -24.38
C THR A 248 58.62 -40.87 -24.84
N ILE A 249 57.39 -41.38 -25.05
CA ILE A 249 57.13 -42.74 -25.54
C ILE A 249 57.26 -42.81 -27.08
N ALA A 250 57.06 -41.68 -27.78
CA ALA A 250 57.12 -41.61 -29.24
C ALA A 250 58.52 -41.41 -29.77
N HIS A 251 59.54 -41.15 -28.94
CA HIS A 251 60.96 -41.14 -29.23
C HIS A 251 61.66 -42.35 -28.66
#